data_c92a4375d03ad1d11f1a344275fa84de
#
_entry.id   c92a4375d03ad1d11f1a344275fa84de
#
_cell.length_a   1.000
_cell.length_b   1.000
_cell.length_c   1.000
_cell.angle_alpha   90.00
_cell.angle_beta   90.00
_cell.angle_gamma   90.00
#
_symmetry.space_group_name_H-M   'P 1'
#
loop_
_entity.id
_entity.type
_entity.pdbx_description
1 polymer ?
#
loop_
_entity_poly.entity_id
_entity_poly.type
_entity_poly.pdbx_seq_one_letter_code
_entity_poly.pdbx_strand_id
1 'polypeptide(L)'
;MERNMTSSSDILEIQGFEISPEFTYPLFFLLLFVYFSLLFSNIGVLMLIITEKSLHQPMYILFCNLSVNDVIGNTVLLPQLMAHIISTERFITFNQCVIQAFHSHTFGSASHMILIIMAIDRYVAICHPLRYSSIMTTKTVIGLSATAWGVSLVLVSVLIGLTVRLSRCRSVIQNAYCDNASLFKLSCEDVSINNIYGLFFTVLLFSCSIGGIAVTYLRIALICWIKKNKELNNRALQTCASHLVLYLIMLWSGFLTIILHRFPNYPDLRKIAYILFHVVPANLNPIIYGMQTKSLRDKIIQILQRKVTPT
;
A
#
# COMPACT_ATOMS: atom_id res chain seq x y z
N MET A 1 -40.41 -26.21 -1.86
CA MET A 1 -39.85 -25.80 -0.57
C MET A 1 -38.33 -25.87 -0.62
N GLU A 2 -37.73 -25.33 -1.69
CA GLU A 2 -36.28 -25.50 -2.06
C GLU A 2 -35.54 -24.16 -2.28
N ARG A 3 -36.01 -23.08 -1.67
CA ARG A 3 -35.51 -21.73 -1.98
C ARG A 3 -34.67 -21.08 -0.87
N ASN A 4 -34.31 -21.83 0.20
CA ASN A 4 -33.58 -21.27 1.37
C ASN A 4 -32.20 -21.90 1.66
N MET A 5 -31.69 -22.81 0.83
CA MET A 5 -30.35 -23.40 1.08
C MET A 5 -29.19 -22.66 0.43
N THR A 6 -29.43 -21.78 -0.53
CA THR A 6 -28.36 -21.02 -1.22
C THR A 6 -27.88 -19.78 -0.45
N SER A 7 -28.66 -19.27 0.51
CA SER A 7 -28.33 -18.06 1.28
C SER A 7 -27.30 -18.30 2.40
N SER A 8 -27.20 -19.53 2.93
CA SER A 8 -26.26 -19.85 4.03
C SER A 8 -24.82 -20.11 3.58
N SER A 9 -24.60 -20.40 2.29
CA SER A 9 -23.26 -20.73 1.78
C SER A 9 -22.36 -19.53 1.48
N ASP A 10 -22.93 -18.33 1.42
CA ASP A 10 -22.21 -17.11 1.04
C ASP A 10 -21.71 -16.27 2.21
N ILE A 11 -22.09 -16.62 3.43
CA ILE A 11 -21.69 -15.92 4.66
C ILE A 11 -20.48 -16.63 5.28
N LEU A 12 -19.44 -15.87 5.56
CA LEU A 12 -18.22 -16.31 6.23
C LEU A 12 -18.13 -15.67 7.60
N GLU A 13 -17.63 -16.44 8.57
CA GLU A 13 -17.30 -15.93 9.90
C GLU A 13 -15.82 -15.52 9.95
N ILE A 14 -15.52 -14.33 10.49
CA ILE A 14 -14.16 -13.86 10.71
C ILE A 14 -13.80 -14.05 12.18
N GLN A 15 -12.73 -14.81 12.45
CA GLN A 15 -12.25 -15.05 13.79
C GLN A 15 -11.84 -13.74 14.53
N GLY A 16 -11.29 -12.77 13.77
CA GLY A 16 -10.96 -11.45 14.29
C GLY A 16 -9.83 -11.46 15.34
N PHE A 17 -9.78 -10.39 16.13
CA PHE A 17 -8.90 -10.27 17.30
C PHE A 17 -9.60 -10.74 18.56
N GLU A 18 -8.88 -11.42 19.44
CA GLU A 18 -9.28 -11.63 20.82
C GLU A 18 -8.89 -10.41 21.65
N ILE A 19 -9.81 -9.45 21.78
CA ILE A 19 -9.57 -8.19 22.49
C ILE A 19 -10.34 -8.21 23.79
N SER A 20 -9.66 -7.90 24.90
CA SER A 20 -10.34 -7.69 26.17
C SER A 20 -11.33 -6.52 26.06
N PRO A 21 -12.51 -6.61 26.70
CA PRO A 21 -13.57 -5.58 26.59
C PRO A 21 -13.09 -4.16 26.88
N GLU A 22 -12.11 -4.00 27.77
CA GLU A 22 -11.50 -2.73 28.14
C GLU A 22 -10.77 -2.04 26.98
N PHE A 23 -10.17 -2.81 26.04
CA PHE A 23 -9.41 -2.29 24.92
C PHE A 23 -10.21 -2.16 23.62
N THR A 24 -11.44 -2.66 23.57
CA THR A 24 -12.30 -2.65 22.37
C THR A 24 -12.54 -1.21 21.89
N TYR A 25 -13.07 -0.34 22.73
CA TYR A 25 -13.34 1.06 22.38
C TYR A 25 -12.06 1.89 22.17
N PRO A 26 -11.02 1.80 23.03
CA PRO A 26 -9.75 2.48 22.78
C PRO A 26 -9.14 2.14 21.43
N LEU A 27 -9.11 0.85 21.06
CA LEU A 27 -8.58 0.42 19.77
C LEU A 27 -9.44 0.91 18.60
N PHE A 28 -10.77 0.86 18.74
CA PHE A 28 -11.67 1.40 17.71
C PHE A 28 -11.42 2.88 17.46
N PHE A 29 -11.36 3.71 18.51
CA PHE A 29 -11.11 5.15 18.35
C PHE A 29 -9.71 5.46 17.84
N LEU A 30 -8.71 4.67 18.22
CA LEU A 30 -7.35 4.78 17.67
C LEU A 30 -7.36 4.53 16.15
N LEU A 31 -7.95 3.44 15.70
CA LEU A 31 -8.03 3.11 14.27
C LEU A 31 -8.87 4.12 13.51
N LEU A 32 -9.94 4.63 14.11
CA LEU A 32 -10.77 5.69 13.54
C LEU A 32 -9.95 6.98 13.32
N PHE A 33 -9.21 7.40 14.34
CA PHE A 33 -8.32 8.56 14.25
C PHE A 33 -7.25 8.38 13.16
N VAL A 34 -6.61 7.22 13.13
CA VAL A 34 -5.59 6.88 12.13
C VAL A 34 -6.17 6.87 10.72
N TYR A 35 -7.38 6.33 10.54
CA TYR A 35 -8.05 6.29 9.24
C TYR A 35 -8.43 7.70 8.75
N PHE A 36 -8.99 8.54 9.62
CA PHE A 36 -9.28 9.93 9.24
C PHE A 36 -8.02 10.74 8.97
N SER A 37 -6.95 10.54 9.72
CA SER A 37 -5.63 11.15 9.47
C SER A 37 -5.11 10.77 8.09
N LEU A 38 -5.21 9.49 7.72
CA LEU A 38 -4.83 8.97 6.42
C LEU A 38 -5.65 9.62 5.29
N LEU A 39 -6.97 9.63 5.42
CA LEU A 39 -7.85 10.24 4.41
C LEU A 39 -7.56 11.73 4.26
N PHE A 40 -7.48 12.46 5.36
CA PHE A 40 -7.25 13.90 5.35
C PHE A 40 -5.91 14.26 4.71
N SER A 41 -4.84 13.55 5.07
CA SER A 41 -3.50 13.83 4.55
C SER A 41 -3.37 13.48 3.07
N ASN A 42 -3.83 12.29 2.64
CA ASN A 42 -3.72 11.85 1.24
C ASN A 42 -4.65 12.64 0.32
N ILE A 43 -5.92 12.82 0.69
CA ILE A 43 -6.87 13.62 -0.09
C ILE A 43 -6.45 15.09 -0.12
N GLY A 44 -5.98 15.64 1.01
CA GLY A 44 -5.48 17.01 1.09
C GLY A 44 -4.32 17.27 0.14
N VAL A 45 -3.35 16.35 0.08
CA VAL A 45 -2.22 16.44 -0.86
C VAL A 45 -2.69 16.28 -2.31
N LEU A 46 -3.58 15.33 -2.60
CA LEU A 46 -4.17 15.17 -3.93
C LEU A 46 -4.84 16.45 -4.41
N MET A 47 -5.70 17.04 -3.61
CA MET A 47 -6.38 18.29 -3.93
C MET A 47 -5.41 19.43 -4.16
N LEU A 48 -4.36 19.53 -3.33
CA LEU A 48 -3.34 20.55 -3.46
C LEU A 48 -2.56 20.42 -4.78
N ILE A 49 -2.15 19.20 -5.13
CA ILE A 49 -1.41 18.96 -6.39
C ILE A 49 -2.30 19.20 -7.61
N ILE A 50 -3.59 18.84 -7.57
CA ILE A 50 -4.51 19.05 -8.69
C ILE A 50 -4.79 20.55 -8.90
N THR A 51 -4.95 21.30 -7.82
CA THR A 51 -5.32 22.73 -7.89
C THR A 51 -4.14 23.65 -8.23
N GLU A 52 -2.92 23.28 -7.80
CA GLU A 52 -1.73 24.12 -7.94
C GLU A 52 -0.89 23.72 -9.18
N LYS A 53 -1.02 24.46 -10.27
CA LYS A 53 -0.28 24.21 -11.52
C LYS A 53 1.24 24.12 -11.34
N SER A 54 1.80 24.84 -10.36
CA SER A 54 3.23 24.80 -10.04
C SER A 54 3.70 23.42 -9.53
N LEU A 55 2.78 22.57 -9.07
CA LEU A 55 3.03 21.22 -8.60
C LEU A 55 2.78 20.14 -9.68
N HIS A 56 2.50 20.50 -10.93
CA HIS A 56 2.30 19.55 -12.02
C HIS A 56 3.64 19.04 -12.58
N GLN A 57 4.54 18.58 -11.71
CA GLN A 57 5.82 17.95 -12.08
C GLN A 57 5.72 16.43 -12.00
N PRO A 58 6.56 15.68 -12.74
CA PRO A 58 6.55 14.21 -12.79
C PRO A 58 6.48 13.53 -11.41
N MET A 59 7.30 13.96 -10.47
CA MET A 59 7.33 13.42 -9.11
C MET A 59 5.98 13.53 -8.39
N TYR A 60 5.28 14.66 -8.55
CA TYR A 60 3.99 14.85 -7.87
C TYR A 60 2.89 13.99 -8.48
N ILE A 61 2.95 13.70 -9.78
CA ILE A 61 2.04 12.76 -10.44
C ILE A 61 2.23 11.34 -9.86
N LEU A 62 3.47 10.92 -9.65
CA LEU A 62 3.77 9.63 -8.99
C LEU A 62 3.28 9.61 -7.55
N PHE A 63 3.44 10.71 -6.84
CA PHE A 63 2.91 10.83 -5.48
C PHE A 63 1.37 10.80 -5.44
N CYS A 64 0.67 11.40 -6.41
CA CYS A 64 -0.77 11.24 -6.54
C CYS A 64 -1.19 9.77 -6.73
N ASN A 65 -0.46 9.01 -7.57
CA ASN A 65 -0.73 7.58 -7.74
C ASN A 65 -0.60 6.82 -6.42
N LEU A 66 0.43 7.11 -5.63
CA LEU A 66 0.64 6.48 -4.32
C LEU A 66 -0.48 6.85 -3.35
N SER A 67 -0.86 8.15 -3.28
CA SER A 67 -1.94 8.63 -2.41
C SER A 67 -3.32 8.03 -2.77
N VAL A 68 -3.61 7.87 -4.07
CA VAL A 68 -4.84 7.18 -4.52
C VAL A 68 -4.84 5.72 -4.07
N ASN A 69 -3.71 5.03 -4.25
CA ASN A 69 -3.54 3.64 -3.82
C ASN A 69 -3.71 3.50 -2.29
N ASP A 70 -3.13 4.41 -1.51
CA ASP A 70 -3.21 4.44 -0.06
C ASP A 70 -4.66 4.62 0.43
N VAL A 71 -5.41 5.54 -0.19
CA VAL A 71 -6.83 5.77 0.13
C VAL A 71 -7.68 4.54 -0.20
N ILE A 72 -7.54 3.97 -1.40
CA ILE A 72 -8.34 2.81 -1.83
C ILE A 72 -8.06 1.60 -0.94
N GLY A 73 -6.78 1.22 -0.77
CA GLY A 73 -6.40 0.04 0.00
C GLY A 73 -6.86 0.09 1.45
N ASN A 74 -6.70 1.24 2.09
CA ASN A 74 -7.10 1.39 3.49
C ASN A 74 -8.61 1.58 3.68
N THR A 75 -9.32 2.18 2.72
CA THR A 75 -10.79 2.31 2.79
C THR A 75 -11.51 0.97 2.66
N VAL A 76 -10.93 0.02 1.94
CA VAL A 76 -11.49 -1.34 1.84
C VAL A 76 -11.20 -2.16 3.11
N LEU A 77 -10.10 -1.89 3.81
CA LEU A 77 -9.66 -2.64 4.98
C LEU A 77 -10.19 -2.08 6.31
N LEU A 78 -9.90 -0.80 6.60
CA LEU A 78 -10.07 -0.26 7.96
C LEU A 78 -11.52 -0.13 8.44
N PRO A 79 -12.49 0.33 7.64
CA PRO A 79 -13.88 0.43 8.10
C PRO A 79 -14.46 -0.93 8.51
N GLN A 80 -14.15 -1.97 7.74
CA GLN A 80 -14.63 -3.32 8.04
C GLN A 80 -13.93 -3.91 9.26
N LEU A 81 -12.62 -3.69 9.40
CA LEU A 81 -11.88 -4.10 10.59
C LEU A 81 -12.45 -3.43 11.86
N MET A 82 -12.72 -2.12 11.81
CA MET A 82 -13.32 -1.38 12.92
C MET A 82 -14.71 -1.91 13.28
N ALA A 83 -15.53 -2.22 12.26
CA ALA A 83 -16.85 -2.82 12.49
C ALA A 83 -16.74 -4.17 13.21
N HIS A 84 -15.77 -5.01 12.81
CA HIS A 84 -15.54 -6.32 13.44
C HIS A 84 -14.97 -6.22 14.88
N ILE A 85 -14.30 -5.11 15.22
CA ILE A 85 -13.79 -4.89 16.58
C ILE A 85 -14.93 -4.62 17.58
N ILE A 86 -15.94 -3.85 17.16
CA ILE A 86 -17.07 -3.48 18.06
C ILE A 86 -18.25 -4.46 18.00
N SER A 87 -18.31 -5.30 16.96
CA SER A 87 -19.38 -6.29 16.79
C SER A 87 -19.08 -7.57 17.56
N THR A 88 -20.12 -8.13 18.17
CA THR A 88 -20.10 -9.49 18.74
C THR A 88 -20.14 -10.54 17.66
N GLU A 89 -20.86 -10.27 16.56
CA GLU A 89 -20.98 -11.14 15.39
C GLU A 89 -20.12 -10.58 14.25
N ARG A 90 -19.19 -11.39 13.75
CA ARG A 90 -18.18 -10.98 12.76
C ARG A 90 -18.39 -11.71 11.46
N PHE A 91 -19.44 -11.33 10.73
CA PHE A 91 -19.78 -11.94 9.44
C PHE A 91 -19.40 -11.05 8.27
N ILE A 92 -19.02 -11.69 7.18
CA ILE A 92 -18.71 -11.07 5.88
C ILE A 92 -19.27 -11.96 4.77
N THR A 93 -19.73 -11.39 3.68
CA THR A 93 -20.06 -12.19 2.50
C THR A 93 -18.78 -12.60 1.76
N PHE A 94 -18.82 -13.76 1.08
CA PHE A 94 -17.70 -14.23 0.28
C PHE A 94 -17.23 -13.19 -0.74
N ASN A 95 -18.15 -12.53 -1.44
CA ASN A 95 -17.83 -11.51 -2.42
C ASN A 95 -17.11 -10.29 -1.79
N GLN A 96 -17.55 -9.84 -0.61
CA GLN A 96 -16.85 -8.77 0.10
C GLN A 96 -15.45 -9.19 0.51
N CYS A 97 -15.28 -10.45 0.95
CA CYS A 97 -13.97 -11.01 1.29
C CYS A 97 -13.04 -11.08 0.07
N VAL A 98 -13.56 -11.51 -1.09
CA VAL A 98 -12.82 -11.52 -2.37
C VAL A 98 -12.40 -10.09 -2.78
N ILE A 99 -13.31 -9.12 -2.69
CA ILE A 99 -13.02 -7.71 -2.99
C ILE A 99 -11.93 -7.16 -2.05
N GLN A 100 -12.01 -7.46 -0.75
CA GLN A 100 -11.00 -7.05 0.22
C GLN A 100 -9.63 -7.65 -0.12
N ALA A 101 -9.55 -8.95 -0.37
CA ALA A 101 -8.31 -9.62 -0.75
C ALA A 101 -7.73 -9.05 -2.06
N PHE A 102 -8.57 -8.81 -3.06
CA PHE A 102 -8.15 -8.22 -4.34
C PHE A 102 -7.52 -6.84 -4.16
N HIS A 103 -8.20 -5.94 -3.45
CA HIS A 103 -7.69 -4.58 -3.24
C HIS A 103 -6.45 -4.56 -2.34
N SER A 104 -6.37 -5.42 -1.35
CA SER A 104 -5.19 -5.52 -0.48
C SER A 104 -3.94 -5.98 -1.24
N HIS A 105 -4.05 -7.00 -2.08
CA HIS A 105 -2.93 -7.43 -2.92
C HIS A 105 -2.58 -6.40 -4.00
N THR A 106 -3.59 -5.70 -4.56
CA THR A 106 -3.37 -4.58 -5.50
C THR A 106 -2.64 -3.42 -4.81
N PHE A 107 -3.05 -3.06 -3.59
CA PHE A 107 -2.38 -2.05 -2.78
C PHE A 107 -0.89 -2.35 -2.62
N GLY A 108 -0.54 -3.57 -2.21
CA GLY A 108 0.85 -3.96 -2.02
C GLY A 108 1.65 -3.94 -3.34
N SER A 109 1.13 -4.55 -4.40
CA SER A 109 1.83 -4.64 -5.68
C SER A 109 1.98 -3.28 -6.37
N ALA A 110 0.93 -2.46 -6.41
CA ALA A 110 0.98 -1.13 -7.00
C ALA A 110 1.94 -0.21 -6.24
N SER A 111 1.94 -0.23 -4.90
CA SER A 111 2.90 0.54 -4.09
C SER A 111 4.35 0.19 -4.43
N HIS A 112 4.70 -1.09 -4.50
CA HIS A 112 6.06 -1.52 -4.87
C HIS A 112 6.45 -1.03 -6.27
N MET A 113 5.56 -1.15 -7.28
CA MET A 113 5.82 -0.69 -8.63
C MET A 113 5.96 0.83 -8.72
N ILE A 114 5.09 1.59 -8.05
CA ILE A 114 5.17 3.06 -8.01
C ILE A 114 6.48 3.51 -7.34
N LEU A 115 6.89 2.87 -6.23
CA LEU A 115 8.14 3.19 -5.54
C LEU A 115 9.37 2.93 -6.40
N ILE A 116 9.37 1.89 -7.26
CA ILE A 116 10.45 1.67 -8.27
C ILE A 116 10.50 2.85 -9.24
N ILE A 117 9.35 3.28 -9.77
CA ILE A 117 9.29 4.42 -10.71
C ILE A 117 9.77 5.70 -10.03
N MET A 118 9.40 5.92 -8.77
CA MET A 118 9.87 7.07 -7.98
C MET A 118 11.38 7.01 -7.73
N ALA A 119 11.98 5.84 -7.54
CA ALA A 119 13.41 5.68 -7.44
C ALA A 119 14.11 6.02 -8.78
N ILE A 120 13.56 5.57 -9.91
CA ILE A 120 14.05 5.93 -11.25
C ILE A 120 13.95 7.44 -11.48
N ASP A 121 12.85 8.08 -11.09
CA ASP A 121 12.68 9.53 -11.17
C ASP A 121 13.80 10.26 -10.39
N ARG A 122 14.10 9.82 -9.17
CA ARG A 122 15.22 10.37 -8.38
C ARG A 122 16.56 10.17 -9.07
N TYR A 123 16.81 8.98 -9.64
CA TYR A 123 18.04 8.70 -10.38
C TYR A 123 18.21 9.67 -11.54
N VAL A 124 17.18 9.84 -12.38
CA VAL A 124 17.27 10.75 -13.53
C VAL A 124 17.46 12.20 -13.07
N ALA A 125 16.76 12.64 -12.03
CA ALA A 125 16.88 14.01 -11.49
C ALA A 125 18.27 14.32 -10.94
N ILE A 126 18.94 13.36 -10.31
CA ILE A 126 20.25 13.55 -9.68
C ILE A 126 21.39 13.31 -10.69
N CYS A 127 21.29 12.26 -11.49
CA CYS A 127 22.37 11.82 -12.36
C CYS A 127 22.37 12.51 -13.72
N HIS A 128 21.19 12.89 -14.23
CA HIS A 128 20.98 13.50 -15.54
C HIS A 128 20.13 14.77 -15.48
N PRO A 129 20.48 15.79 -14.65
CA PRO A 129 19.64 16.95 -14.40
C PRO A 129 19.30 17.75 -15.65
N LEU A 130 20.26 17.87 -16.60
CA LEU A 130 20.07 18.58 -17.88
C LEU A 130 19.10 17.86 -18.83
N ARG A 131 18.92 16.55 -18.67
CA ARG A 131 18.03 15.73 -19.49
C ARG A 131 16.74 15.32 -18.74
N TYR A 132 16.57 15.73 -17.49
CA TYR A 132 15.44 15.34 -16.68
C TYR A 132 14.09 15.64 -17.37
N SER A 133 13.89 16.85 -17.84
CA SER A 133 12.66 17.30 -18.51
C SER A 133 12.37 16.58 -19.84
N SER A 134 13.40 16.07 -20.51
CA SER A 134 13.24 15.31 -21.76
C SER A 134 12.99 13.82 -21.54
N ILE A 135 13.46 13.25 -20.41
CA ILE A 135 13.28 11.83 -20.06
C ILE A 135 11.99 11.63 -19.27
N MET A 136 11.83 12.40 -18.17
CA MET A 136 10.66 12.31 -17.28
C MET A 136 9.58 13.29 -17.72
N THR A 137 9.05 13.08 -18.91
CA THR A 137 7.90 13.86 -19.39
C THR A 137 6.62 13.39 -18.72
N THR A 138 5.59 14.25 -18.69
CA THR A 138 4.25 13.87 -18.19
C THR A 138 3.71 12.62 -18.90
N LYS A 139 3.92 12.49 -20.21
CA LYS A 139 3.52 11.30 -20.98
C LYS A 139 4.26 10.04 -20.51
N THR A 140 5.57 10.14 -20.29
CA THR A 140 6.38 9.03 -19.77
C THR A 140 5.88 8.59 -18.40
N VAL A 141 5.63 9.53 -17.48
CA VAL A 141 5.18 9.21 -16.12
C VAL A 141 3.78 8.59 -16.12
N ILE A 142 2.86 9.11 -16.92
CA ILE A 142 1.53 8.52 -17.07
C ILE A 142 1.63 7.11 -17.65
N GLY A 143 2.46 6.90 -18.68
CA GLY A 143 2.69 5.58 -19.26
C GLY A 143 3.27 4.58 -18.27
N LEU A 144 4.29 4.97 -17.50
CA LEU A 144 4.88 4.14 -16.44
C LEU A 144 3.87 3.84 -15.33
N SER A 145 3.07 4.84 -14.91
CA SER A 145 2.00 4.63 -13.92
C SER A 145 0.94 3.66 -14.42
N ALA A 146 0.47 3.83 -15.65
CA ALA A 146 -0.50 2.93 -16.27
C ALA A 146 0.05 1.48 -16.37
N THR A 147 1.33 1.33 -16.70
CA THR A 147 2.01 0.03 -16.72
C THR A 147 2.07 -0.58 -15.32
N ALA A 148 2.44 0.20 -14.30
CA ALA A 148 2.49 -0.27 -12.91
C ALA A 148 1.13 -0.78 -12.43
N TRP A 149 0.07 -0.02 -12.65
CA TRP A 149 -1.29 -0.42 -12.33
C TRP A 149 -1.76 -1.63 -13.15
N GLY A 150 -1.52 -1.62 -14.46
CA GLY A 150 -1.91 -2.71 -15.37
C GLY A 150 -1.25 -4.03 -14.99
N VAL A 151 0.05 -4.05 -14.76
CA VAL A 151 0.79 -5.26 -14.32
C VAL A 151 0.27 -5.74 -12.96
N SER A 152 0.08 -4.83 -11.99
CA SER A 152 -0.44 -5.17 -10.68
C SER A 152 -1.84 -5.79 -10.77
N LEU A 153 -2.75 -5.19 -11.53
CA LEU A 153 -4.11 -5.68 -11.72
C LEU A 153 -4.13 -7.05 -12.39
N VAL A 154 -3.33 -7.28 -13.43
CA VAL A 154 -3.26 -8.57 -14.13
C VAL A 154 -2.75 -9.66 -13.19
N LEU A 155 -1.64 -9.43 -12.49
CA LEU A 155 -1.05 -10.42 -11.59
C LEU A 155 -2.00 -10.77 -10.43
N VAL A 156 -2.66 -9.76 -9.85
CA VAL A 156 -3.63 -9.97 -8.75
C VAL A 156 -4.91 -10.62 -9.26
N SER A 157 -5.38 -10.30 -10.47
CA SER A 157 -6.54 -10.97 -11.07
C SER A 157 -6.31 -12.46 -11.25
N VAL A 158 -5.11 -12.86 -11.68
CA VAL A 158 -4.75 -14.29 -11.77
C VAL A 158 -4.69 -14.91 -10.37
N LEU A 159 -4.06 -14.23 -9.39
CA LEU A 159 -3.94 -14.70 -8.01
C LEU A 159 -5.29 -15.01 -7.38
N ILE A 160 -6.22 -14.05 -7.45
CA ILE A 160 -7.55 -14.17 -6.87
C ILE A 160 -8.45 -15.07 -7.73
N GLY A 161 -8.34 -15.01 -9.06
CA GLY A 161 -9.08 -15.86 -9.97
C GLY A 161 -8.81 -17.35 -9.75
N LEU A 162 -7.55 -17.74 -9.51
CA LEU A 162 -7.18 -19.10 -9.14
C LEU A 162 -7.83 -19.53 -7.80
N THR A 163 -8.10 -18.62 -6.91
CA THR A 163 -8.70 -18.91 -5.60
C THR A 163 -10.22 -18.98 -5.68
N VAL A 164 -10.85 -18.06 -6.41
CA VAL A 164 -12.32 -18.01 -6.53
C VAL A 164 -12.90 -19.23 -7.29
N ARG A 165 -12.11 -19.86 -8.15
CA ARG A 165 -12.53 -21.10 -8.88
C ARG A 165 -12.71 -22.33 -7.97
N LEU A 166 -12.11 -22.32 -6.76
CA LEU A 166 -12.15 -23.44 -5.84
C LEU A 166 -13.52 -23.57 -5.17
N SER A 167 -14.01 -24.79 -5.00
CA SER A 167 -15.20 -25.05 -4.20
C SER A 167 -14.89 -24.92 -2.70
N ARG A 168 -15.81 -24.33 -1.96
CA ARG A 168 -15.67 -24.08 -0.53
C ARG A 168 -16.28 -25.21 0.28
N CYS A 169 -15.57 -25.64 1.32
CA CYS A 169 -16.04 -26.63 2.29
C CYS A 169 -15.96 -26.12 3.74
N ARG A 170 -15.42 -24.91 3.93
CA ARG A 170 -15.31 -24.24 5.23
C ARG A 170 -15.89 -22.83 5.11
N SER A 171 -16.34 -22.28 6.25
CA SER A 171 -16.95 -20.95 6.34
C SER A 171 -16.24 -20.01 7.32
N VAL A 172 -15.10 -20.42 7.92
CA VAL A 172 -14.39 -19.63 8.94
C VAL A 172 -13.06 -19.12 8.41
N ILE A 173 -12.89 -17.80 8.41
CA ILE A 173 -11.64 -17.10 8.12
C ILE A 173 -10.84 -16.96 9.41
N GLN A 174 -9.70 -17.65 9.50
CA GLN A 174 -8.80 -17.63 10.66
C GLN A 174 -7.91 -16.37 10.71
N ASN A 175 -8.46 -15.22 10.37
CA ASN A 175 -7.79 -13.92 10.37
C ASN A 175 -8.78 -12.83 10.78
N ALA A 176 -8.28 -11.60 10.96
CA ALA A 176 -9.11 -10.40 11.16
C ALA A 176 -9.47 -9.69 9.84
N TYR A 177 -8.99 -10.21 8.72
CA TYR A 177 -9.13 -9.66 7.37
C TYR A 177 -9.11 -10.79 6.33
N CYS A 178 -9.52 -10.47 5.11
CA CYS A 178 -9.48 -11.38 3.97
C CYS A 178 -8.22 -11.15 3.13
N ASP A 179 -7.48 -12.22 2.91
CA ASP A 179 -6.36 -12.29 1.98
C ASP A 179 -6.46 -13.56 1.12
N ASN A 180 -5.61 -13.68 0.11
CA ASN A 180 -5.62 -14.84 -0.78
C ASN A 180 -5.44 -16.16 -0.02
N ALA A 181 -4.55 -16.18 0.99
CA ALA A 181 -4.26 -17.39 1.77
C ALA A 181 -5.45 -17.81 2.65
N SER A 182 -6.15 -16.84 3.22
CA SER A 182 -7.37 -17.11 4.01
C SER A 182 -8.50 -17.64 3.13
N LEU A 183 -8.63 -17.11 1.90
CA LEU A 183 -9.66 -17.54 0.95
C LEU A 183 -9.45 -18.96 0.44
N PHE A 184 -8.25 -19.32 -0.04
CA PHE A 184 -8.05 -20.68 -0.58
C PHE A 184 -8.06 -21.76 0.52
N LYS A 185 -7.79 -21.41 1.80
CA LYS A 185 -7.94 -22.31 2.94
C LYS A 185 -9.39 -22.69 3.26
N LEU A 186 -10.37 -21.99 2.68
CA LEU A 186 -11.78 -22.37 2.77
C LEU A 186 -12.11 -23.59 1.89
N SER A 187 -11.23 -23.95 0.96
CA SER A 187 -11.39 -25.11 0.09
C SER A 187 -10.83 -26.38 0.73
N CYS A 188 -11.42 -27.52 0.37
CA CYS A 188 -10.90 -28.87 0.65
C CYS A 188 -10.25 -29.51 -0.58
N GLU A 189 -10.21 -28.79 -1.71
CA GLU A 189 -9.52 -29.21 -2.93
C GLU A 189 -8.00 -29.04 -2.81
N ASP A 190 -7.26 -29.54 -3.79
CA ASP A 190 -5.83 -29.30 -3.89
C ASP A 190 -5.54 -27.82 -4.21
N VAL A 191 -4.88 -27.14 -3.27
CA VAL A 191 -4.51 -25.73 -3.36
C VAL A 191 -3.04 -25.51 -3.77
N SER A 192 -2.37 -26.54 -4.26
CA SER A 192 -0.95 -26.50 -4.63
C SER A 192 -0.65 -25.42 -5.65
N ILE A 193 -1.48 -25.27 -6.70
CA ILE A 193 -1.34 -24.23 -7.73
C ILE A 193 -1.46 -22.83 -7.11
N ASN A 194 -2.40 -22.64 -6.19
CA ASN A 194 -2.61 -21.37 -5.49
C ASN A 194 -1.39 -20.99 -4.64
N ASN A 195 -0.82 -21.96 -3.92
CA ASN A 195 0.39 -21.77 -3.14
C ASN A 195 1.60 -21.45 -4.03
N ILE A 196 1.80 -22.19 -5.13
CA ILE A 196 2.92 -21.98 -6.06
C ILE A 196 2.80 -20.60 -6.71
N TYR A 197 1.62 -20.23 -7.23
CA TYR A 197 1.43 -18.92 -7.84
C TYR A 197 1.56 -17.78 -6.83
N GLY A 198 1.03 -17.94 -5.62
CA GLY A 198 1.18 -16.95 -4.55
C GLY A 198 2.64 -16.73 -4.16
N LEU A 199 3.44 -17.80 -4.09
CA LEU A 199 4.88 -17.71 -3.85
C LEU A 199 5.61 -17.05 -5.02
N PHE A 200 5.29 -17.46 -6.26
CA PHE A 200 5.85 -16.86 -7.49
C PHE A 200 5.56 -15.34 -7.54
N PHE A 201 4.30 -14.94 -7.33
CA PHE A 201 3.89 -13.54 -7.27
C PHE A 201 4.69 -12.75 -6.26
N THR A 202 4.84 -13.30 -5.05
CA THR A 202 5.60 -12.67 -3.97
C THR A 202 7.08 -12.50 -4.30
N VAL A 203 7.73 -13.59 -4.76
CA VAL A 203 9.16 -13.57 -5.13
C VAL A 203 9.41 -12.61 -6.28
N LEU A 204 8.55 -12.62 -7.31
CA LEU A 204 8.65 -11.70 -8.44
C LEU A 204 8.56 -10.25 -7.99
N LEU A 205 7.54 -9.91 -7.19
CA LEU A 205 7.30 -8.55 -6.71
C LEU A 205 8.50 -8.03 -5.89
N PHE A 206 8.95 -8.80 -4.91
CA PHE A 206 10.06 -8.38 -4.05
C PHE A 206 11.40 -8.36 -4.79
N SER A 207 11.68 -9.34 -5.64
CA SER A 207 12.92 -9.35 -6.43
C SER A 207 13.00 -8.15 -7.37
N CYS A 208 11.90 -7.82 -8.06
CA CYS A 208 11.84 -6.65 -8.93
C CYS A 208 12.00 -5.34 -8.14
N SER A 209 11.32 -5.21 -6.98
CA SER A 209 11.39 -3.97 -6.20
C SER A 209 12.74 -3.79 -5.50
N ILE A 210 13.26 -4.83 -4.86
CA ILE A 210 14.58 -4.79 -4.22
C ILE A 210 15.66 -4.54 -5.27
N GLY A 211 15.66 -5.30 -6.37
CA GLY A 211 16.64 -5.16 -7.45
C GLY A 211 16.59 -3.79 -8.11
N GLY A 212 15.40 -3.31 -8.48
CA GLY A 212 15.22 -2.00 -9.10
C GLY A 212 15.68 -0.85 -8.22
N ILE A 213 15.29 -0.86 -6.95
CA ILE A 213 15.65 0.18 -5.98
C ILE A 213 17.14 0.11 -5.62
N ALA A 214 17.67 -1.08 -5.37
CA ALA A 214 19.09 -1.26 -5.06
C ALA A 214 19.99 -0.77 -6.21
N VAL A 215 19.72 -1.20 -7.45
CA VAL A 215 20.49 -0.74 -8.63
C VAL A 215 20.42 0.78 -8.77
N THR A 216 19.25 1.36 -8.59
CA THR A 216 19.04 2.82 -8.70
C THR A 216 19.87 3.58 -7.66
N TYR A 217 19.80 3.18 -6.39
CA TYR A 217 20.54 3.87 -5.33
C TYR A 217 22.03 3.62 -5.34
N LEU A 218 22.48 2.42 -5.74
CA LEU A 218 23.90 2.16 -5.97
C LEU A 218 24.46 3.06 -7.07
N ARG A 219 23.72 3.27 -8.17
CA ARG A 219 24.11 4.20 -9.23
C ARG A 219 24.17 5.65 -8.74
N ILE A 220 23.18 6.10 -7.96
CA ILE A 220 23.19 7.45 -7.35
C ILE A 220 24.42 7.60 -6.46
N ALA A 221 24.65 6.67 -5.53
CA ALA A 221 25.77 6.69 -4.61
C ALA A 221 27.13 6.73 -5.34
N LEU A 222 27.29 5.92 -6.38
CA LEU A 222 28.50 5.89 -7.20
C LEU A 222 28.76 7.25 -7.88
N ILE A 223 27.75 7.87 -8.46
CA ILE A 223 27.88 9.18 -9.13
C ILE A 223 28.18 10.28 -8.11
N CYS A 224 27.53 10.27 -6.95
CA CYS A 224 27.83 11.18 -5.86
C CYS A 224 29.27 11.04 -5.36
N TRP A 225 29.77 9.82 -5.25
CA TRP A 225 31.15 9.54 -4.84
C TRP A 225 32.18 10.02 -5.88
N ILE A 226 31.94 9.78 -7.18
CA ILE A 226 32.82 10.20 -8.28
C ILE A 226 32.85 11.71 -8.42
N LYS A 227 31.70 12.38 -8.41
CA LYS A 227 31.59 13.83 -8.62
C LYS A 227 32.14 14.67 -7.46
N LYS A 228 32.20 14.11 -6.24
CA LYS A 228 32.67 14.77 -5.00
C LYS A 228 32.06 16.15 -4.75
N ASN A 229 30.87 16.44 -5.29
CA ASN A 229 30.17 17.70 -5.12
C ASN A 229 29.34 17.64 -3.86
N LYS A 230 29.70 18.43 -2.84
CA LYS A 230 29.08 18.44 -1.52
C LYS A 230 27.60 18.84 -1.57
N GLU A 231 27.23 19.80 -2.43
CA GLU A 231 25.84 20.25 -2.57
C GLU A 231 24.98 19.18 -3.23
N LEU A 232 25.48 18.55 -4.30
CA LEU A 232 24.82 17.42 -4.97
C LEU A 232 24.62 16.24 -4.00
N ASN A 233 25.64 15.93 -3.21
CA ASN A 233 25.59 14.84 -2.24
C ASN A 233 24.55 15.10 -1.15
N ASN A 234 24.48 16.33 -0.62
CA ASN A 234 23.49 16.69 0.41
C ASN A 234 22.06 16.62 -0.15
N ARG A 235 21.81 17.13 -1.34
CA ARG A 235 20.49 17.05 -2.00
C ARG A 235 20.10 15.60 -2.29
N ALA A 236 21.03 14.80 -2.83
CA ALA A 236 20.81 13.39 -3.10
C ALA A 236 20.51 12.64 -1.80
N LEU A 237 21.32 12.81 -0.78
CA LEU A 237 21.13 12.13 0.52
C LEU A 237 19.76 12.46 1.11
N GLN A 238 19.38 13.73 1.14
CA GLN A 238 18.14 14.18 1.76
C GLN A 238 16.89 13.60 1.05
N THR A 239 16.90 13.58 -0.29
CA THR A 239 15.76 13.10 -1.08
C THR A 239 15.70 11.58 -1.15
N CYS A 240 16.85 10.92 -1.28
CA CYS A 240 16.92 9.47 -1.42
C CYS A 240 16.74 8.75 -0.09
N ALA A 241 17.27 9.29 1.02
CA ALA A 241 17.17 8.68 2.33
C ALA A 241 15.71 8.44 2.75
N SER A 242 14.86 9.40 2.52
CA SER A 242 13.47 9.30 2.94
C SER A 242 12.65 8.37 2.07
N HIS A 243 12.88 8.39 0.76
CA HIS A 243 12.28 7.37 -0.12
C HIS A 243 12.74 5.96 0.27
N LEU A 244 14.02 5.80 0.58
CA LEU A 244 14.56 4.52 1.03
C LEU A 244 13.98 4.07 2.37
N VAL A 245 13.82 4.99 3.33
CA VAL A 245 13.19 4.70 4.62
C VAL A 245 11.75 4.22 4.43
N LEU A 246 10.94 4.92 3.63
CA LEU A 246 9.55 4.51 3.34
C LEU A 246 9.51 3.13 2.67
N TYR A 247 10.37 2.92 1.67
CA TYR A 247 10.48 1.63 1.01
C TYR A 247 10.86 0.50 2.00
N LEU A 248 11.84 0.74 2.87
CA LEU A 248 12.26 -0.24 3.86
C LEU A 248 11.15 -0.56 4.87
N ILE A 249 10.39 0.44 5.32
CA ILE A 249 9.23 0.22 6.20
C ILE A 249 8.21 -0.68 5.51
N MET A 250 7.88 -0.39 4.26
CA MET A 250 6.94 -1.19 3.47
C MET A 250 7.46 -2.60 3.21
N LEU A 251 8.74 -2.73 2.84
CA LEU A 251 9.39 -4.01 2.59
C LEU A 251 9.40 -4.89 3.85
N TRP A 252 9.84 -4.37 4.99
CA TRP A 252 9.91 -5.11 6.24
C TRP A 252 8.55 -5.52 6.76
N SER A 253 7.55 -4.63 6.72
CA SER A 253 6.19 -4.98 7.12
C SER A 253 5.56 -6.04 6.20
N GLY A 254 5.83 -5.97 4.89
CA GLY A 254 5.43 -7.00 3.93
C GLY A 254 6.12 -8.34 4.19
N PHE A 255 7.43 -8.37 4.41
CA PHE A 255 8.16 -9.59 4.78
C PHE A 255 7.63 -10.19 6.09
N LEU A 256 7.41 -9.36 7.10
CA LEU A 256 6.89 -9.82 8.38
C LEU A 256 5.52 -10.50 8.21
N THR A 257 4.65 -9.91 7.42
CA THR A 257 3.32 -10.50 7.10
C THR A 257 3.47 -11.88 6.46
N ILE A 258 4.36 -12.02 5.47
CA ILE A 258 4.56 -13.29 4.74
C ILE A 258 5.21 -14.35 5.64
N ILE A 259 6.24 -13.98 6.41
CA ILE A 259 6.92 -14.89 7.33
C ILE A 259 5.93 -15.41 8.37
N LEU A 260 5.14 -14.52 8.98
CA LEU A 260 4.17 -14.89 10.01
C LEU A 260 3.03 -15.78 9.47
N HIS A 261 2.75 -15.76 8.16
CA HIS A 261 1.85 -16.75 7.55
C HIS A 261 2.39 -18.18 7.61
N ARG A 262 3.70 -18.36 7.75
CA ARG A 262 4.35 -19.68 7.89
C ARG A 262 4.41 -20.16 9.35
N PHE A 263 4.16 -19.27 10.32
CA PHE A 263 4.19 -19.57 11.74
C PHE A 263 2.78 -19.46 12.35
N PRO A 264 1.99 -20.56 12.36
CA PRO A 264 0.60 -20.53 12.83
C PRO A 264 0.45 -20.19 14.32
N ASN A 265 1.54 -20.34 15.10
CA ASN A 265 1.54 -20.13 16.56
C ASN A 265 1.45 -18.64 16.98
N TYR A 266 1.55 -17.70 16.01
CA TYR A 266 1.53 -16.25 16.28
C TYR A 266 0.43 -15.53 15.48
N PRO A 267 -0.87 -15.89 15.67
CA PRO A 267 -1.95 -15.34 14.84
C PRO A 267 -2.12 -13.83 15.01
N ASP A 268 -2.03 -13.31 16.23
CA ASP A 268 -2.24 -11.87 16.48
C ASP A 268 -1.08 -11.02 15.96
N LEU A 269 0.15 -11.51 16.09
CA LEU A 269 1.30 -10.82 15.50
C LEU A 269 1.18 -10.70 13.97
N ARG A 270 0.66 -11.74 13.29
CA ARG A 270 0.36 -11.72 11.86
C ARG A 270 -0.71 -10.68 11.51
N LYS A 271 -1.78 -10.62 12.29
CA LYS A 271 -2.86 -9.64 12.11
C LYS A 271 -2.34 -8.21 12.25
N ILE A 272 -1.53 -7.96 13.28
CA ILE A 272 -0.90 -6.65 13.54
C ILE A 272 0.06 -6.28 12.40
N ALA A 273 0.93 -7.20 11.97
CA ALA A 273 1.88 -6.94 10.88
C ALA A 273 1.18 -6.53 9.58
N TYR A 274 0.06 -7.17 9.26
CA TYR A 274 -0.73 -6.83 8.08
C TYR A 274 -1.38 -5.45 8.17
N ILE A 275 -1.92 -5.09 9.34
CA ILE A 275 -2.47 -3.75 9.57
C ILE A 275 -1.37 -2.70 9.44
N LEU A 276 -0.21 -2.93 10.05
CA LEU A 276 0.94 -2.03 9.97
C LEU A 276 1.43 -1.86 8.52
N PHE A 277 1.43 -2.95 7.73
CA PHE A 277 1.77 -2.91 6.31
C PHE A 277 0.88 -1.95 5.50
N HIS A 278 -0.41 -1.86 5.82
CA HIS A 278 -1.35 -0.97 5.15
C HIS A 278 -1.30 0.46 5.71
N VAL A 279 -1.32 0.57 7.03
CA VAL A 279 -1.56 1.83 7.73
C VAL A 279 -0.31 2.71 7.80
N VAL A 280 0.85 2.12 8.12
CA VAL A 280 2.06 2.91 8.41
C VAL A 280 2.60 3.61 7.17
N PRO A 281 2.83 2.93 6.03
CA PRO A 281 3.27 3.62 4.82
C PRO A 281 2.28 4.69 4.37
N ALA A 282 0.98 4.37 4.37
CA ALA A 282 -0.07 5.28 3.88
C ALA A 282 -0.21 6.56 4.70
N ASN A 283 0.07 6.53 6.01
CA ASN A 283 0.11 7.74 6.85
C ASN A 283 1.45 8.49 6.72
N LEU A 284 2.56 7.79 6.54
CA LEU A 284 3.88 8.40 6.45
C LEU A 284 4.17 9.03 5.08
N ASN A 285 3.61 8.47 4.01
CA ASN A 285 3.83 8.96 2.65
C ASN A 285 3.54 10.47 2.51
N PRO A 286 2.35 10.99 2.89
CA PRO A 286 2.06 12.42 2.79
C PRO A 286 2.97 13.28 3.67
N ILE A 287 3.32 12.80 4.86
CA ILE A 287 4.16 13.53 5.81
C ILE A 287 5.58 13.69 5.25
N ILE A 288 6.19 12.57 4.84
CA ILE A 288 7.58 12.57 4.40
C ILE A 288 7.73 13.30 3.08
N TYR A 289 6.89 13.02 2.07
CA TYR A 289 6.98 13.73 0.79
C TYR A 289 6.51 15.19 0.90
N GLY A 290 5.50 15.46 1.72
CA GLY A 290 5.01 16.82 1.97
C GLY A 290 6.04 17.71 2.66
N MET A 291 6.78 17.16 3.63
CA MET A 291 7.81 17.92 4.35
C MET A 291 9.09 18.13 3.54
N GLN A 292 9.48 17.16 2.72
CA GLN A 292 10.74 17.21 1.97
C GLN A 292 10.71 18.15 0.78
N THR A 293 9.59 18.27 0.14
CA THR A 293 9.48 19.11 -1.05
C THR A 293 9.17 20.54 -0.64
N LYS A 294 10.18 21.40 -0.72
CA LYS A 294 10.07 22.83 -0.34
C LYS A 294 8.81 23.47 -0.95
N SER A 295 8.55 23.24 -2.23
CA SER A 295 7.39 23.81 -2.94
C SER A 295 6.06 23.35 -2.32
N LEU A 296 5.91 22.07 -2.00
CA LEU A 296 4.70 21.52 -1.39
C LEU A 296 4.54 22.02 0.07
N ARG A 297 5.62 21.96 0.84
CA ARG A 297 5.66 22.48 2.21
C ARG A 297 5.29 23.94 2.29
N ASP A 298 5.89 24.81 1.47
CA ASP A 298 5.65 26.25 1.47
C ASP A 298 4.19 26.57 1.10
N LYS A 299 3.58 25.79 0.19
CA LYS A 299 2.15 25.90 -0.14
C LYS A 299 1.24 25.45 1.01
N ILE A 300 1.56 24.36 1.69
CA ILE A 300 0.82 23.91 2.88
C ILE A 300 0.86 24.99 3.96
N ILE A 301 2.03 25.53 4.26
CA ILE A 301 2.20 26.63 5.25
C ILE A 301 1.40 27.86 4.84
N GLN A 302 1.43 28.25 3.59
CA GLN A 302 0.70 29.41 3.06
C GLN A 302 -0.83 29.26 3.22
N ILE A 303 -1.36 28.04 2.98
CA ILE A 303 -2.79 27.74 3.17
C ILE A 303 -3.17 27.80 4.66
N LEU A 304 -2.34 27.25 5.53
CA LEU A 304 -2.56 27.30 6.97
C LEU A 304 -2.52 28.72 7.51
N GLN A 305 -1.58 29.55 7.06
CA GLN A 305 -1.47 30.97 7.46
C GLN A 305 -2.65 31.80 6.96
N ARG A 306 -3.15 31.60 5.73
CA ARG A 306 -4.33 32.29 5.20
C ARG A 306 -5.62 32.00 5.99
N LYS A 307 -5.72 30.83 6.62
CA LYS A 307 -6.88 30.48 7.47
C LYS A 307 -6.79 31.10 8.88
N VAL A 308 -5.62 31.54 9.30
CA VAL A 308 -5.38 32.11 10.65
C VAL A 308 -5.54 33.65 10.67
N THR A 309 -5.46 34.30 9.51
CA THR A 309 -5.77 35.74 9.36
C THR A 309 -7.06 35.92 8.56
N PRO A 310 -8.25 35.91 9.22
CA PRO A 310 -9.47 36.39 8.56
C PRO A 310 -9.32 37.91 8.33
N THR A 311 -9.45 38.34 7.08
CA THR A 311 -9.63 39.76 6.68
C THR A 311 -10.93 40.27 7.23
#